data_990a80e6f59ff177d244f146e3a27b0f
#
_entry.id   990a80e6f59ff177d244f146e3a27b0f
#
_cell.length_a   1.000
_cell.length_b   1.000
_cell.length_c   1.000
_cell.angle_alpha   90.00
_cell.angle_beta   90.00
_cell.angle_gamma   90.00
#
_symmetry.space_group_name_H-M   'P 1'
#
loop_
_entity.id
_entity.type
_entity.pdbx_description
1 polymer ?
#
loop_
_entity_poly.entity_id
_entity_poly.type
_entity_poly.pdbx_seq_one_letter_code
_entity_poly.pdbx_strand_id
1 'polypeptide(L)'
;MVNLRTGKLIIIEGTDGSGKQTQSELLAKRLSEKIGENNVKKISFPNYESKASEPVKMYLSGEFGETADSVNAYAASVLYSVDRFASFKTEWEDFYKNGGIVVSDRYTISNMIHQVPKIDDVVEKEKYLDWLIDLEWNKIAIPKPDVVFFLDISFEYSQKLMEERKNKITGDEEKDIHEKDKEYLKKSYETAKELAKKYDWKVISCVKNDKLRTIEEINDEMLEIVLKNL
;
A
#
# COMPACT_ATOMS: atom_id res chain seq x y z
N MET A 1 1.17 -28.46 22.81
CA MET A 1 0.55 -27.46 21.91
C MET A 1 1.68 -26.76 21.19
N VAL A 2 1.82 -26.99 19.89
CA VAL A 2 2.81 -26.27 19.07
C VAL A 2 2.34 -24.83 19.01
N ASN A 3 3.13 -23.93 19.54
CA ASN A 3 2.89 -22.48 19.43
C ASN A 3 3.16 -22.12 17.95
N LEU A 4 2.14 -22.24 17.11
CA LEU A 4 2.22 -21.82 15.71
C LEU A 4 2.44 -20.32 15.75
N ARG A 5 3.67 -19.86 15.49
CA ARG A 5 3.95 -18.45 15.24
C ARG A 5 3.11 -18.07 14.02
N THR A 6 2.14 -17.19 14.21
CA THR A 6 1.48 -16.53 13.08
C THR A 6 2.54 -15.76 12.31
N GLY A 7 2.42 -15.74 10.99
CA GLY A 7 3.32 -14.99 10.13
C GLY A 7 3.32 -13.50 10.45
N LYS A 8 4.19 -12.76 9.80
CA LYS A 8 4.29 -11.30 9.89
C LYS A 8 3.89 -10.66 8.57
N LEU A 9 3.12 -9.58 8.65
CA LEU A 9 2.69 -8.80 7.51
C LEU A 9 3.23 -7.38 7.60
N ILE A 10 4.09 -7.03 6.66
CA ILE A 10 4.77 -5.73 6.58
C ILE A 10 4.26 -5.01 5.35
N ILE A 11 3.71 -3.81 5.54
CA ILE A 11 3.14 -3.01 4.46
C ILE A 11 4.05 -1.82 4.17
N ILE A 12 4.22 -1.53 2.88
CA ILE A 12 4.89 -0.32 2.42
C ILE A 12 3.87 0.51 1.66
N GLU A 13 3.60 1.68 2.20
CA GLU A 13 2.67 2.67 1.67
C GLU A 13 3.37 3.99 1.36
N GLY A 14 2.71 4.81 0.58
CA GLY A 14 3.16 6.15 0.18
C GLY A 14 2.42 6.59 -1.08
N THR A 15 2.60 7.85 -1.46
CA THR A 15 2.04 8.41 -2.69
C THR A 15 2.68 7.79 -3.94
N ASP A 16 2.05 7.99 -5.09
CA ASP A 16 2.62 7.53 -6.35
C ASP A 16 3.93 8.25 -6.64
N GLY A 17 4.92 7.50 -7.12
CA GLY A 17 6.28 8.00 -7.26
C GLY A 17 7.14 8.00 -5.99
N SER A 18 6.64 7.55 -4.82
CA SER A 18 7.42 7.49 -3.57
C SER A 18 8.46 6.37 -3.49
N GLY A 19 8.49 5.46 -4.48
CA GLY A 19 9.44 4.35 -4.50
C GLY A 19 9.00 3.09 -3.74
N LYS A 20 7.70 2.96 -3.42
CA LYS A 20 7.12 1.79 -2.72
C LYS A 20 7.57 0.45 -3.32
N GLN A 21 7.41 0.29 -4.63
CA GLN A 21 7.80 -0.93 -5.33
C GLN A 21 9.27 -1.26 -5.10
N THR A 22 10.16 -0.31 -5.35
CA THR A 22 11.62 -0.49 -5.17
C THR A 22 11.97 -0.86 -3.73
N GLN A 23 11.34 -0.18 -2.76
CA GLN A 23 11.61 -0.43 -1.35
C GLN A 23 11.05 -1.79 -0.89
N SER A 24 9.88 -2.19 -1.38
CA SER A 24 9.30 -3.49 -1.04
C SER A 24 10.11 -4.66 -1.62
N GLU A 25 10.58 -4.53 -2.85
CA GLU A 25 11.46 -5.51 -3.50
C GLU A 25 12.79 -5.65 -2.77
N LEU A 26 13.45 -4.52 -2.46
CA LEU A 26 14.72 -4.52 -1.76
C LEU A 26 14.59 -5.04 -0.33
N LEU A 27 13.54 -4.64 0.41
CA LEU A 27 13.31 -5.12 1.77
C LEU A 27 13.06 -6.62 1.79
N ALA A 28 12.21 -7.15 0.90
CA ALA A 28 11.94 -8.58 0.81
C ALA A 28 13.22 -9.37 0.47
N LYS A 29 14.03 -8.89 -0.49
CA LYS A 29 15.32 -9.50 -0.83
C LYS A 29 16.27 -9.55 0.37
N ARG A 30 16.46 -8.44 1.05
CA ARG A 30 17.38 -8.35 2.21
C ARG A 30 16.91 -9.15 3.41
N LEU A 31 15.60 -9.26 3.63
CA LEU A 31 15.04 -10.16 4.63
C LEU A 31 15.31 -11.62 4.25
N SER A 32 15.09 -11.99 2.97
CA SER A 32 15.37 -13.35 2.46
C SER A 32 16.83 -13.73 2.66
N GLU A 33 17.78 -12.83 2.42
CA GLU A 33 19.20 -13.04 2.66
C GLU A 33 19.53 -13.30 4.14
N LYS A 34 18.76 -12.71 5.07
CA LYS A 34 18.99 -12.84 6.52
C LYS A 34 18.31 -14.05 7.16
N ILE A 35 17.10 -14.38 6.72
CA ILE A 35 16.27 -15.39 7.39
C ILE A 35 15.92 -16.59 6.48
N GLY A 36 16.41 -16.61 5.22
CA GLY A 36 16.20 -17.64 4.22
C GLY A 36 15.07 -17.30 3.25
N GLU A 37 15.29 -17.62 1.98
CA GLU A 37 14.37 -17.29 0.86
C GLU A 37 12.97 -17.88 1.06
N ASN A 38 12.87 -19.08 1.61
CA ASN A 38 11.60 -19.76 1.84
C ASN A 38 10.77 -19.16 2.99
N ASN A 39 11.29 -18.18 3.71
CA ASN A 39 10.62 -17.55 4.85
C ASN A 39 10.07 -16.15 4.54
N VAL A 40 10.31 -15.63 3.35
CA VAL A 40 9.85 -14.30 2.94
C VAL A 40 9.10 -14.37 1.61
N LYS A 41 7.96 -13.71 1.53
CA LYS A 41 7.17 -13.57 0.31
C LYS A 41 6.87 -12.09 0.05
N LYS A 42 7.13 -11.62 -1.17
CA LYS A 42 6.71 -10.30 -1.63
C LYS A 42 5.39 -10.42 -2.38
N ILE A 43 4.45 -9.52 -2.08
CA ILE A 43 3.17 -9.37 -2.79
C ILE A 43 2.94 -7.89 -3.13
N SER A 44 1.95 -7.61 -3.97
CA SER A 44 1.61 -6.25 -4.38
C SER A 44 0.13 -6.14 -4.70
N PHE A 45 -0.48 -4.99 -4.41
CA PHE A 45 -1.87 -4.70 -4.76
C PHE A 45 -2.01 -3.39 -5.52
N PRO A 46 -2.92 -3.30 -6.52
CA PRO A 46 -3.74 -4.43 -7.02
C PRO A 46 -2.88 -5.55 -7.62
N ASN A 47 -3.34 -6.80 -7.48
CA ASN A 47 -2.71 -7.94 -8.15
C ASN A 47 -3.21 -8.03 -9.60
N TYR A 48 -2.61 -7.25 -10.48
CA TYR A 48 -3.06 -7.12 -11.88
C TYR A 48 -3.01 -8.43 -12.69
N GLU A 49 -2.27 -9.44 -12.23
CA GLU A 49 -2.22 -10.76 -12.86
C GLU A 49 -3.44 -11.63 -12.46
N SER A 50 -4.12 -11.27 -11.38
CA SER A 50 -5.28 -11.99 -10.89
C SER A 50 -6.56 -11.59 -11.63
N LYS A 51 -7.43 -12.58 -11.91
CA LYS A 51 -8.79 -12.31 -12.39
C LYS A 51 -9.65 -11.57 -11.35
N ALA A 52 -9.30 -11.65 -10.07
CA ALA A 52 -10.02 -10.97 -9.00
C ALA A 52 -9.82 -9.44 -9.03
N SER A 53 -8.77 -8.95 -9.71
CA SER A 53 -8.51 -7.52 -9.88
C SER A 53 -9.23 -6.91 -11.10
N GLU A 54 -9.95 -7.68 -11.91
CA GLU A 54 -10.68 -7.13 -13.07
C GLU A 54 -11.63 -5.98 -12.69
N PRO A 55 -12.45 -6.05 -11.60
CA PRO A 55 -13.27 -4.92 -11.20
C PRO A 55 -12.46 -3.67 -10.80
N VAL A 56 -11.23 -3.86 -10.27
CA VAL A 56 -10.32 -2.75 -9.96
C VAL A 56 -9.79 -2.12 -11.25
N LYS A 57 -9.43 -2.93 -12.26
CA LYS A 57 -8.99 -2.43 -13.57
C LYS A 57 -10.09 -1.62 -14.24
N MET A 58 -11.34 -2.12 -14.26
CA MET A 58 -12.51 -1.41 -14.79
C MET A 58 -12.71 -0.06 -14.08
N TYR A 59 -12.54 -0.02 -12.76
CA TYR A 59 -12.64 1.21 -12.00
C TYR A 59 -11.53 2.20 -12.38
N LEU A 60 -10.27 1.76 -12.42
CA LEU A 60 -9.11 2.61 -12.71
C LEU A 60 -9.08 3.10 -14.17
N SER A 61 -9.60 2.30 -15.11
CA SER A 61 -9.75 2.70 -16.52
C SER A 61 -10.89 3.69 -16.77
N GLY A 62 -11.75 3.91 -15.75
CA GLY A 62 -12.87 4.86 -15.85
C GLY A 62 -14.16 4.25 -16.38
N GLU A 63 -14.30 2.92 -16.49
CA GLU A 63 -15.54 2.27 -16.97
C GLU A 63 -16.73 2.52 -16.02
N PHE A 64 -16.46 2.82 -14.74
CA PHE A 64 -17.49 3.19 -13.76
C PHE A 64 -17.63 4.71 -13.59
N GLY A 65 -16.99 5.50 -14.46
CA GLY A 65 -16.97 6.96 -14.46
C GLY A 65 -15.56 7.52 -14.49
N GLU A 66 -15.40 8.70 -15.08
CA GLU A 66 -14.10 9.26 -15.49
C GLU A 66 -13.32 9.94 -14.35
N THR A 67 -13.91 10.04 -13.15
CA THR A 67 -13.29 10.71 -11.99
C THR A 67 -13.21 9.78 -10.79
N ALA A 68 -12.29 10.07 -9.87
CA ALA A 68 -12.17 9.34 -8.61
C ALA A 68 -13.48 9.32 -7.81
N ASP A 69 -14.29 10.38 -7.89
CA ASP A 69 -15.55 10.55 -7.16
C ASP A 69 -16.75 9.87 -7.83
N SER A 70 -16.60 9.38 -9.06
CA SER A 70 -17.68 8.65 -9.76
C SER A 70 -18.11 7.38 -9.03
N VAL A 71 -17.22 6.80 -8.22
CA VAL A 71 -17.50 5.65 -7.36
C VAL A 71 -17.26 6.05 -5.91
N ASN A 72 -18.26 5.88 -5.05
CA ASN A 72 -18.14 6.24 -3.65
C ASN A 72 -17.07 5.40 -2.92
N ALA A 73 -16.60 5.88 -1.75
CA ALA A 73 -15.52 5.28 -0.99
C ALA A 73 -15.78 3.82 -0.61
N TYR A 74 -17.01 3.48 -0.24
CA TYR A 74 -17.39 2.13 0.17
C TYR A 74 -17.36 1.15 -1.00
N ALA A 75 -18.00 1.51 -2.13
CA ALA A 75 -18.03 0.67 -3.32
C ALA A 75 -16.63 0.44 -3.89
N ALA A 76 -15.83 1.49 -4.04
CA ALA A 76 -14.44 1.35 -4.48
C ALA A 76 -13.63 0.43 -3.56
N SER A 77 -13.81 0.54 -2.23
CA SER A 77 -13.10 -0.30 -1.27
C SER A 77 -13.45 -1.78 -1.42
N VAL A 78 -14.71 -2.11 -1.67
CA VAL A 78 -15.14 -3.51 -1.90
C VAL A 78 -14.42 -4.12 -3.11
N LEU A 79 -14.22 -3.38 -4.20
CA LEU A 79 -13.50 -3.89 -5.38
C LEU A 79 -12.08 -4.32 -5.02
N TYR A 80 -11.35 -3.48 -4.29
CA TYR A 80 -10.00 -3.80 -3.81
C TYR A 80 -9.99 -4.92 -2.75
N SER A 81 -11.02 -5.00 -1.91
CA SER A 81 -11.13 -6.06 -0.89
C SER A 81 -11.26 -7.44 -1.53
N VAL A 82 -11.99 -7.56 -2.64
CA VAL A 82 -12.11 -8.83 -3.39
C VAL A 82 -10.75 -9.28 -3.91
N ASP A 83 -9.96 -8.37 -4.47
CA ASP A 83 -8.60 -8.69 -4.95
C ASP A 83 -7.70 -9.17 -3.81
N ARG A 84 -7.66 -8.45 -2.68
CA ARG A 84 -6.86 -8.84 -1.50
C ARG A 84 -7.29 -10.18 -0.93
N PHE A 85 -8.60 -10.42 -0.79
CA PHE A 85 -9.12 -11.67 -0.26
C PHE A 85 -8.76 -12.85 -1.17
N ALA A 86 -8.95 -12.71 -2.49
CA ALA A 86 -8.61 -13.75 -3.44
C ALA A 86 -7.12 -14.09 -3.39
N SER A 87 -6.24 -13.08 -3.44
CA SER A 87 -4.80 -13.28 -3.33
C SER A 87 -4.43 -13.97 -1.99
N PHE A 88 -5.00 -13.51 -0.85
CA PHE A 88 -4.76 -14.16 0.44
C PHE A 88 -5.08 -15.64 0.39
N LYS A 89 -6.28 -15.99 -0.05
CA LYS A 89 -6.77 -17.37 -0.05
C LYS A 89 -6.02 -18.30 -0.99
N THR A 90 -5.55 -17.79 -2.14
CA THR A 90 -4.99 -18.64 -3.19
C THR A 90 -3.46 -18.64 -3.24
N GLU A 91 -2.79 -17.58 -2.70
CA GLU A 91 -1.37 -17.39 -2.94
C GLU A 91 -0.51 -17.40 -1.68
N TRP A 92 -1.04 -16.94 -0.51
CA TRP A 92 -0.19 -16.74 0.65
C TRP A 92 -0.80 -17.06 2.02
N GLU A 93 -2.03 -17.57 2.11
CA GLU A 93 -2.66 -17.95 3.38
C GLU A 93 -1.85 -19.00 4.13
N ASP A 94 -1.53 -20.11 3.47
CA ASP A 94 -0.78 -21.20 4.09
C ASP A 94 0.64 -20.77 4.47
N PHE A 95 1.31 -20.00 3.61
CA PHE A 95 2.62 -19.43 3.89
C PHE A 95 2.60 -18.56 5.15
N TYR A 96 1.63 -17.65 5.26
CA TYR A 96 1.47 -16.76 6.41
C TYR A 96 1.13 -17.56 7.68
N LYS A 97 0.17 -18.49 7.61
CA LYS A 97 -0.21 -19.32 8.76
C LYS A 97 0.92 -20.22 9.27
N ASN A 98 1.87 -20.56 8.42
CA ASN A 98 3.06 -21.33 8.79
C ASN A 98 4.23 -20.47 9.29
N GLY A 99 3.98 -19.19 9.58
CA GLY A 99 4.98 -18.29 10.18
C GLY A 99 5.81 -17.49 9.17
N GLY A 100 5.43 -17.49 7.90
CA GLY A 100 6.12 -16.73 6.84
C GLY A 100 5.99 -15.22 7.01
N ILE A 101 7.00 -14.49 6.55
CA ILE A 101 7.00 -13.02 6.51
C ILE A 101 6.54 -12.55 5.14
N VAL A 102 5.47 -11.77 5.12
CA VAL A 102 4.91 -11.19 3.89
C VAL A 102 5.24 -9.71 3.84
N VAL A 103 5.89 -9.27 2.77
CA VAL A 103 6.14 -7.85 2.46
C VAL A 103 5.21 -7.44 1.33
N SER A 104 4.34 -6.49 1.59
CA SER A 104 3.36 -6.00 0.60
C SER A 104 3.64 -4.57 0.17
N ASP A 105 3.68 -4.36 -1.15
CA ASP A 105 3.51 -3.05 -1.76
C ASP A 105 2.02 -2.76 -1.84
N ARG A 106 1.53 -1.81 -1.05
CA ARG A 106 0.11 -1.50 -0.81
C ARG A 106 -0.67 -2.64 -0.12
N TYR A 107 -1.77 -2.26 0.51
CA TYR A 107 -2.73 -3.16 1.18
C TYR A 107 -4.02 -2.42 1.50
N THR A 108 -4.77 -2.83 2.54
CA THR A 108 -5.96 -2.14 3.08
C THR A 108 -5.70 -0.64 3.33
N ILE A 109 -4.49 -0.32 3.75
CA ILE A 109 -4.05 1.05 4.05
C ILE A 109 -4.21 1.99 2.85
N SER A 110 -3.97 1.50 1.63
CA SER A 110 -4.23 2.27 0.40
C SER A 110 -5.68 2.74 0.29
N ASN A 111 -6.65 1.92 0.71
CA ASN A 111 -8.05 2.35 0.73
C ASN A 111 -8.29 3.47 1.75
N MET A 112 -7.66 3.40 2.92
CA MET A 112 -7.75 4.49 3.90
C MET A 112 -7.23 5.80 3.30
N ILE A 113 -6.05 5.75 2.66
CA ILE A 113 -5.38 6.92 2.08
C ILE A 113 -6.18 7.51 0.92
N HIS A 114 -6.70 6.66 0.03
CA HIS A 114 -7.29 7.08 -1.24
C HIS A 114 -8.81 7.24 -1.21
N GLN A 115 -9.52 6.67 -0.26
CA GLN A 115 -10.98 6.79 -0.21
C GLN A 115 -11.47 7.81 0.82
N VAL A 116 -10.75 8.02 1.93
CA VAL A 116 -11.10 9.05 2.93
C VAL A 116 -11.19 10.46 2.32
N PRO A 117 -10.32 10.88 1.37
CA PRO A 117 -10.44 12.19 0.72
C PRO A 117 -11.76 12.46 -0.02
N LYS A 118 -12.50 11.40 -0.39
CA LYS A 118 -13.81 11.51 -1.05
C LYS A 118 -14.98 11.82 -0.10
N ILE A 119 -14.72 11.82 1.19
CA ILE A 119 -15.71 12.01 2.24
C ILE A 119 -15.43 13.35 2.89
N ASP A 120 -16.37 14.29 2.83
CA ASP A 120 -16.16 15.62 3.42
C ASP A 120 -16.44 15.65 4.92
N ASP A 121 -17.49 14.95 5.36
CA ASP A 121 -17.91 14.95 6.76
C ASP A 121 -16.97 14.14 7.66
N VAL A 122 -16.49 14.75 8.74
CA VAL A 122 -15.50 14.15 9.67
C VAL A 122 -16.06 12.91 10.36
N VAL A 123 -17.35 12.91 10.70
CA VAL A 123 -17.98 11.76 11.39
C VAL A 123 -18.12 10.60 10.41
N GLU A 124 -18.46 10.88 9.17
CA GLU A 124 -18.52 9.86 8.11
C GLU A 124 -17.14 9.31 7.76
N LYS A 125 -16.07 10.11 7.81
CA LYS A 125 -14.69 9.60 7.68
C LYS A 125 -14.37 8.55 8.73
N GLU A 126 -14.70 8.82 9.99
CA GLU A 126 -14.47 7.85 11.07
C GLU A 126 -15.31 6.59 10.89
N LYS A 127 -16.58 6.72 10.55
CA LYS A 127 -17.46 5.57 10.27
C LYS A 127 -16.92 4.72 9.10
N TYR A 128 -16.42 5.37 8.05
CA TYR A 128 -15.83 4.67 6.91
C TYR A 128 -14.57 3.90 7.33
N LEU A 129 -13.69 4.50 8.12
CA LEU A 129 -12.47 3.84 8.61
C LEU A 129 -12.81 2.64 9.48
N ASP A 130 -13.76 2.78 10.41
CA ASP A 130 -14.22 1.68 11.27
C ASP A 130 -14.86 0.56 10.43
N TRP A 131 -15.69 0.93 9.46
CA TRP A 131 -16.31 -0.03 8.54
C TRP A 131 -15.28 -0.78 7.71
N LEU A 132 -14.27 -0.09 7.16
CA LEU A 132 -13.23 -0.73 6.35
C LEU A 132 -12.39 -1.71 7.19
N ILE A 133 -12.05 -1.32 8.40
CA ILE A 133 -11.34 -2.16 9.37
C ILE A 133 -12.17 -3.40 9.72
N ASP A 134 -13.46 -3.23 9.99
CA ASP A 134 -14.36 -4.34 10.30
C ASP A 134 -14.53 -5.27 9.10
N LEU A 135 -14.74 -4.72 7.91
CA LEU A 135 -14.84 -5.50 6.68
C LEU A 135 -13.60 -6.37 6.46
N GLU A 136 -12.43 -5.75 6.40
CA GLU A 136 -11.19 -6.41 5.99
C GLU A 136 -10.65 -7.37 7.06
N TRP A 137 -10.59 -6.93 8.30
CA TRP A 137 -9.90 -7.68 9.34
C TRP A 137 -10.82 -8.58 10.18
N ASN A 138 -12.13 -8.30 10.23
CA ASN A 138 -13.07 -9.09 11.00
C ASN A 138 -14.02 -9.93 10.14
N LYS A 139 -14.58 -9.37 9.06
CA LYS A 139 -15.60 -10.07 8.24
C LYS A 139 -14.98 -10.98 7.20
N ILE A 140 -14.11 -10.45 6.32
CA ILE A 140 -13.38 -11.25 5.35
C ILE A 140 -12.08 -11.84 5.92
N ALA A 141 -11.67 -11.36 7.09
CA ALA A 141 -10.62 -11.91 7.94
C ALA A 141 -9.26 -12.10 7.24
N ILE A 142 -8.88 -11.15 6.38
CA ILE A 142 -7.51 -11.07 5.91
C ILE A 142 -6.58 -10.55 7.02
N PRO A 143 -5.29 -10.90 7.04
CA PRO A 143 -4.38 -10.52 8.11
C PRO A 143 -4.29 -9.01 8.32
N LYS A 144 -4.32 -8.61 9.60
CA LYS A 144 -3.99 -7.24 9.99
C LYS A 144 -2.48 -7.03 9.88
N PRO A 145 -2.01 -5.88 9.37
CA PRO A 145 -0.58 -5.55 9.33
C PRO A 145 0.08 -5.54 10.71
N ASP A 146 1.28 -6.10 10.82
CA ASP A 146 2.14 -5.97 12.00
C ASP A 146 2.94 -4.67 11.98
N VAL A 147 3.40 -4.27 10.79
CA VAL A 147 4.16 -3.03 10.57
C VAL A 147 3.65 -2.35 9.29
N VAL A 148 3.39 -1.06 9.38
CA VAL A 148 3.08 -0.22 8.21
C VAL A 148 4.17 0.84 8.11
N PHE A 149 4.88 0.86 6.99
CA PHE A 149 5.77 1.95 6.61
C PHE A 149 5.04 2.94 5.73
N PHE A 150 5.11 4.21 6.06
CA PHE A 150 4.70 5.29 5.19
C PHE A 150 5.93 6.01 4.66
N LEU A 151 6.17 5.91 3.36
CA LEU A 151 7.25 6.62 2.68
C LEU A 151 6.83 8.08 2.48
N ASP A 152 7.32 8.93 3.37
CA ASP A 152 7.01 10.36 3.37
C ASP A 152 7.91 11.11 2.38
N ILE A 153 7.31 11.45 1.24
CA ILE A 153 7.92 12.28 0.20
C ILE A 153 6.92 13.36 -0.22
N SER A 154 7.36 14.62 -0.30
CA SER A 154 6.44 15.68 -0.70
C SER A 154 5.88 15.47 -2.11
N PHE A 155 4.69 15.99 -2.34
CA PHE A 155 4.02 15.87 -3.62
C PHE A 155 4.89 16.37 -4.77
N GLU A 156 5.62 17.47 -4.58
CA GLU A 156 6.51 18.07 -5.58
C GLU A 156 7.67 17.13 -5.96
N TYR A 157 8.27 16.47 -4.97
CA TYR A 157 9.34 15.48 -5.23
C TYR A 157 8.78 14.23 -5.91
N SER A 158 7.63 13.73 -5.47
CA SER A 158 7.03 12.55 -6.08
C SER A 158 6.66 12.77 -7.55
N GLN A 159 6.13 13.96 -7.88
CA GLN A 159 5.84 14.32 -9.28
C GLN A 159 7.12 14.35 -10.15
N LYS A 160 8.20 14.92 -9.64
CA LYS A 160 9.50 14.91 -10.36
C LYS A 160 9.99 13.50 -10.65
N LEU A 161 9.93 12.61 -9.66
CA LEU A 161 10.34 11.22 -9.83
C LEU A 161 9.46 10.47 -10.86
N MET A 162 8.16 10.76 -10.88
CA MET A 162 7.24 10.19 -11.88
C MET A 162 7.56 10.70 -13.29
N GLU A 163 7.85 11.99 -13.45
CA GLU A 163 8.22 12.58 -14.74
C GLU A 163 9.56 12.02 -15.25
N GLU A 164 10.56 11.90 -14.38
CA GLU A 164 11.87 11.30 -14.75
C GLU A 164 11.74 9.82 -15.15
N ARG A 165 10.84 9.06 -14.49
CA ARG A 165 10.57 7.67 -14.85
C ARG A 165 9.93 7.55 -16.21
N LYS A 166 8.97 8.41 -16.55
CA LYS A 166 8.32 8.45 -17.88
C LYS A 166 9.32 8.75 -18.99
N ASN A 167 10.23 9.67 -18.77
CA ASN A 167 11.26 10.04 -19.73
C ASN A 167 12.27 8.90 -20.00
N LYS A 168 12.45 7.97 -19.07
CA LYS A 168 13.35 6.80 -19.21
C LYS A 168 12.68 5.58 -19.83
N ILE A 169 11.37 5.49 -19.74
CA ILE A 169 10.56 4.40 -20.28
C ILE A 169 9.70 5.03 -21.37
N THR A 170 10.19 5.05 -22.60
CA THR A 170 9.42 5.53 -23.77
C THR A 170 8.20 4.64 -23.99
N GLY A 171 7.06 5.06 -23.49
CA GLY A 171 5.75 4.47 -23.67
C GLY A 171 4.71 5.34 -22.98
N ASP A 172 3.70 5.81 -23.74
CA ASP A 172 2.51 6.45 -23.22
C ASP A 172 1.70 5.42 -22.42
N GLU A 173 2.02 5.25 -21.15
CA GLU A 173 1.07 4.59 -20.23
C GLU A 173 -0.05 5.61 -19.95
N GLU A 174 -1.26 5.27 -20.34
CA GLU A 174 -2.43 6.06 -19.98
C GLU A 174 -2.51 6.15 -18.45
N LYS A 175 -2.51 7.39 -17.95
CA LYS A 175 -2.71 7.67 -16.53
C LYS A 175 -4.10 7.16 -16.13
N ASP A 176 -4.19 6.48 -15.01
CA ASP A 176 -5.47 6.12 -14.42
C ASP A 176 -6.25 7.36 -13.92
N ILE A 177 -7.50 7.15 -13.49
CA ILE A 177 -8.38 8.24 -13.04
C ILE A 177 -7.84 8.99 -11.82
N HIS A 178 -7.03 8.33 -10.98
CA HIS A 178 -6.42 8.93 -9.79
C HIS A 178 -5.20 9.77 -10.16
N GLU A 179 -4.34 9.26 -11.05
CA GLU A 179 -3.12 9.96 -11.50
C GLU A 179 -3.41 11.23 -12.32
N LYS A 180 -4.60 11.33 -12.91
CA LYS A 180 -5.05 12.52 -13.64
C LYS A 180 -5.42 13.68 -12.72
N ASP A 181 -5.80 13.41 -11.46
CA ASP A 181 -6.29 14.40 -10.51
C ASP A 181 -5.24 14.79 -9.47
N LYS A 182 -4.52 15.87 -9.74
CA LYS A 182 -3.46 16.37 -8.84
C LYS A 182 -3.99 16.85 -7.48
N GLU A 183 -5.20 17.39 -7.42
CA GLU A 183 -5.80 17.85 -6.16
C GLU A 183 -6.17 16.65 -5.28
N TYR A 184 -6.74 15.62 -5.88
CA TYR A 184 -7.00 14.36 -5.21
C TYR A 184 -5.72 13.71 -4.67
N LEU A 185 -4.64 13.66 -5.46
CA LEU A 185 -3.36 13.12 -5.00
C LEU A 185 -2.77 13.91 -3.83
N LYS A 186 -2.90 15.23 -3.83
CA LYS A 186 -2.47 16.08 -2.72
C LYS A 186 -3.30 15.83 -1.46
N LYS A 187 -4.63 15.75 -1.58
CA LYS A 187 -5.52 15.39 -0.47
C LYS A 187 -5.19 14.00 0.09
N SER A 188 -4.89 13.04 -0.78
CA SER A 188 -4.47 11.69 -0.38
C SER A 188 -3.15 11.71 0.41
N TYR A 189 -2.18 12.52 0.01
CA TYR A 189 -0.93 12.68 0.76
C TYR A 189 -1.15 13.26 2.17
N GLU A 190 -1.94 14.34 2.28
CA GLU A 190 -2.24 14.91 3.61
C GLU A 190 -3.03 13.92 4.48
N THR A 191 -3.99 13.21 3.91
CA THR A 191 -4.70 12.12 4.59
C THR A 191 -3.75 11.03 5.07
N ALA A 192 -2.78 10.62 4.26
CA ALA A 192 -1.79 9.63 4.65
C ALA A 192 -0.98 10.06 5.89
N LYS A 193 -0.59 11.32 5.96
CA LYS A 193 0.13 11.89 7.13
C LYS A 193 -0.73 11.88 8.40
N GLU A 194 -1.99 12.26 8.28
CA GLU A 194 -2.94 12.23 9.40
C GLU A 194 -3.16 10.80 9.91
N LEU A 195 -3.39 9.86 8.99
CA LEU A 195 -3.58 8.45 9.30
C LEU A 195 -2.31 7.80 9.88
N ALA A 196 -1.13 8.15 9.36
CA ALA A 196 0.13 7.67 9.88
C ALA A 196 0.30 8.03 11.37
N LYS A 197 -0.07 9.26 11.75
CA LYS A 197 -0.08 9.69 13.14
C LYS A 197 -1.17 8.99 13.96
N LYS A 198 -2.39 8.85 13.40
CA LYS A 198 -3.54 8.23 14.09
C LYS A 198 -3.30 6.76 14.41
N TYR A 199 -2.67 6.02 13.49
CA TYR A 199 -2.46 4.57 13.59
C TYR A 199 -1.01 4.16 13.92
N ASP A 200 -0.18 5.10 14.32
CA ASP A 200 1.25 4.88 14.68
C ASP A 200 2.05 4.14 13.59
N TRP A 201 1.84 4.52 12.31
CA TRP A 201 2.66 3.98 11.22
C TRP A 201 4.10 4.45 11.34
N LYS A 202 5.03 3.67 10.82
CA LYS A 202 6.45 4.03 10.80
C LYS A 202 6.70 4.95 9.60
N VAL A 203 6.75 6.26 9.88
CA VAL A 203 7.00 7.27 8.85
C VAL A 203 8.49 7.26 8.51
N ILE A 204 8.80 7.02 7.25
CA ILE A 204 10.17 7.04 6.71
C ILE A 204 10.30 8.27 5.82
N SER A 205 11.03 9.27 6.30
CA SER A 205 11.31 10.46 5.49
C SER A 205 12.22 10.10 4.31
N CYS A 206 11.74 10.33 3.10
CA CYS A 206 12.53 10.11 1.89
C CYS A 206 13.46 11.28 1.54
N VAL A 207 13.30 12.43 2.23
CA VAL A 207 14.09 13.64 2.00
C VAL A 207 14.81 14.02 3.30
N LYS A 208 16.10 14.36 3.21
CA LYS A 208 16.91 14.85 4.32
C LYS A 208 17.77 16.01 3.84
N ASN A 209 17.72 17.15 4.53
CA ASN A 209 18.47 18.36 4.16
C ASN A 209 18.21 18.79 2.69
N ASP A 210 16.95 18.82 2.30
CA ASP A 210 16.47 19.14 0.93
C ASP A 210 17.04 18.26 -0.19
N LYS A 211 17.50 17.05 0.17
CA LYS A 211 17.98 16.06 -0.79
C LYS A 211 17.26 14.75 -0.61
N LEU A 212 16.95 14.10 -1.74
CA LEU A 212 16.42 12.75 -1.73
C LEU A 212 17.47 11.80 -1.15
N ARG A 213 17.06 10.98 -0.17
CA ARG A 213 17.89 9.91 0.37
C ARG A 213 18.08 8.81 -0.66
N THR A 214 19.16 8.07 -0.55
CA THR A 214 19.38 6.90 -1.42
C THR A 214 18.37 5.78 -1.10
N ILE A 215 18.18 4.88 -2.06
CA ILE A 215 17.31 3.70 -1.89
C ILE A 215 17.80 2.87 -0.71
N GLU A 216 19.13 2.70 -0.59
CA GLU A 216 19.78 1.92 0.44
C GLU A 216 19.59 2.54 1.84
N GLU A 217 19.77 3.86 1.99
CA GLU A 217 19.57 4.55 3.28
C GLU A 217 18.14 4.42 3.80
N ILE A 218 17.13 4.52 2.91
CA ILE A 218 15.74 4.34 3.25
C ILE A 218 15.49 2.88 3.67
N ASN A 219 16.01 1.94 2.89
CA ASN A 219 15.81 0.53 3.14
C ASN A 219 16.55 0.04 4.40
N ASP A 220 17.72 0.60 4.71
CA ASP A 220 18.47 0.29 5.95
C ASP A 220 17.63 0.61 7.19
N GLU A 221 17.01 1.79 7.21
CA GLU A 221 16.12 2.20 8.30
C GLU A 221 14.90 1.29 8.43
N MET A 222 14.26 0.94 7.31
CA MET A 222 13.12 0.01 7.30
C MET A 222 13.52 -1.38 7.80
N LEU A 223 14.65 -1.91 7.32
CA LEU A 223 15.15 -3.23 7.71
C LEU A 223 15.47 -3.28 9.20
N GLU A 224 16.09 -2.24 9.76
CA GLU A 224 16.38 -2.15 11.20
C GLU A 224 15.11 -2.20 12.04
N ILE A 225 14.06 -1.46 11.62
CA ILE A 225 12.77 -1.47 12.30
C ILE A 225 12.12 -2.85 12.23
N VAL A 226 12.13 -3.50 11.07
CA VAL A 226 11.56 -4.85 10.92
C VAL A 226 12.26 -5.85 11.82
N LEU A 227 13.60 -5.89 11.80
CA LEU A 227 14.39 -6.85 12.60
C LEU A 227 14.20 -6.68 14.12
N LYS A 228 13.83 -5.49 14.59
CA LYS A 228 13.49 -5.25 16.00
C LYS A 228 12.10 -5.74 16.37
N ASN A 229 11.22 -5.99 15.38
CA ASN A 229 9.83 -6.39 15.58
C ASN A 229 9.54 -7.87 15.17
N LEU A 230 10.56 -8.59 14.70
CA LEU A 230 10.50 -10.04 14.46
C LEU A 230 10.79 -10.84 15.74
#